data_03198df0a9cdfb7e0bacba57d9a00336
#
_entry.id   03198df0a9cdfb7e0bacba57d9a00336
#
_cell.length_a   1.000
_cell.length_b   1.000
_cell.length_c   1.000
_cell.angle_alpha   90.00
_cell.angle_beta   90.00
_cell.angle_gamma   90.00
#
_symmetry.space_group_name_H-M   'P 1'
#
loop_
_entity.id
_entity.type
_entity.pdbx_description
1 polymer ?
#
loop_
_entity_poly.entity_id
_entity_poly.type
_entity_poly.pdbx_seq_one_letter_code
_entity_poly.pdbx_strand_id
1 'polypeptide(L)'
;MCIRDRLLTWVNKGYEVITLTASCGLMLKFEWPLLLPNDEEIKKLSKHTKDIDEYIVDIHQKECIASGIQEIDSGVTVHHACHARAQNMGNKARDMLKLIPNIKIDLVERCAGHGGTFGVMKKTHYIAKKVGKLTVTKIAKKNNKYMASDCPLAGKHLQQLEQDTKITNNEAIHPIEILAKAYKLI
;
A
#
# COMPACT_ATOMS: atom_id res chain seq x y z
N MET A 1 -15.61 9.59 -22.22
CA MET A 1 -14.38 10.13 -21.61
C MET A 1 -13.76 9.05 -20.74
N CYS A 2 -12.59 8.59 -21.12
CA CYS A 2 -11.83 7.52 -20.45
C CYS A 2 -11.12 8.06 -19.19
N ILE A 3 -10.83 7.21 -18.21
CA ILE A 3 -10.02 7.58 -17.03
C ILE A 3 -8.68 8.15 -17.47
N ARG A 4 -8.03 7.55 -18.46
CA ARG A 4 -6.79 8.04 -19.06
C ARG A 4 -6.87 9.53 -19.43
N ASP A 5 -7.89 9.91 -20.19
CA ASP A 5 -8.01 11.29 -20.72
C ASP A 5 -8.17 12.31 -19.60
N ARG A 6 -8.89 11.94 -18.53
CA ARG A 6 -9.02 12.79 -17.34
C ARG A 6 -7.70 12.99 -16.63
N LEU A 7 -6.93 11.93 -16.43
CA LEU A 7 -5.63 12.00 -15.76
C LEU A 7 -4.62 12.77 -16.60
N LEU A 8 -4.59 12.54 -17.91
CA LEU A 8 -3.70 13.25 -18.84
C LEU A 8 -3.93 14.75 -18.86
N THR A 9 -5.16 15.20 -18.65
CA THR A 9 -5.46 16.64 -18.51
C THR A 9 -4.62 17.30 -17.41
N TRP A 10 -4.40 16.60 -16.31
CA TRP A 10 -3.59 17.09 -15.19
C TRP A 10 -2.10 16.88 -15.43
N VAL A 11 -1.71 15.72 -15.96
CA VAL A 11 -0.31 15.44 -16.33
C VAL A 11 0.20 16.47 -17.34
N ASN A 12 -0.63 16.87 -18.30
CA ASN A 12 -0.28 17.89 -19.29
C ASN A 12 -0.09 19.30 -18.67
N LYS A 13 -0.64 19.52 -17.47
CA LYS A 13 -0.45 20.75 -16.68
C LYS A 13 0.74 20.66 -15.70
N GLY A 14 1.51 19.56 -15.73
CA GLY A 14 2.69 19.35 -14.88
C GLY A 14 2.40 18.69 -13.52
N TYR A 15 1.20 18.09 -13.33
CA TYR A 15 0.88 17.38 -12.09
C TYR A 15 1.29 15.90 -12.16
N GLU A 16 1.67 15.34 -11.02
CA GLU A 16 1.83 13.91 -10.83
C GLU A 16 0.50 13.26 -10.47
N VAL A 17 0.34 12.00 -10.84
CA VAL A 17 -0.81 11.15 -10.46
C VAL A 17 -0.40 10.28 -9.28
N ILE A 18 -1.00 10.50 -8.12
CA ILE A 18 -0.68 9.75 -6.92
C ILE A 18 -1.76 8.69 -6.66
N THR A 19 -1.34 7.44 -6.52
CA THR A 19 -2.23 6.32 -6.23
C THR A 19 -2.13 5.91 -4.76
N LEU A 20 -3.28 5.75 -4.12
CA LEU A 20 -3.40 5.30 -2.72
C LEU A 20 -3.63 3.77 -2.63
N THR A 21 -3.68 3.09 -3.75
CA THR A 21 -3.93 1.65 -3.82
C THR A 21 -2.91 1.02 -4.76
N ALA A 22 -2.13 0.09 -4.24
CA ALA A 22 -1.04 -0.55 -4.97
C ALA A 22 -1.46 -1.19 -6.31
N SER A 23 -2.69 -1.71 -6.42
CA SER A 23 -3.21 -2.27 -7.66
C SER A 23 -3.45 -1.20 -8.72
N CYS A 24 -3.92 -0.01 -8.34
CA CYS A 24 -4.07 1.12 -9.27
C CYS A 24 -2.70 1.62 -9.73
N GLY A 25 -1.72 1.70 -8.83
CA GLY A 25 -0.34 2.05 -9.16
C GLY A 25 0.26 1.08 -10.16
N LEU A 26 0.14 -0.23 -9.91
CA LEU A 26 0.63 -1.26 -10.83
C LEU A 26 -0.02 -1.16 -12.21
N MET A 27 -1.35 -0.99 -12.26
CA MET A 27 -2.09 -0.83 -13.50
C MET A 27 -1.58 0.36 -14.33
N LEU A 28 -1.51 1.54 -13.73
CA LEU A 28 -1.15 2.77 -14.44
C LEU A 28 0.34 2.80 -14.83
N LYS A 29 1.23 2.27 -13.98
CA LYS A 29 2.68 2.32 -14.20
C LYS A 29 3.17 1.24 -15.17
N PHE A 30 2.57 0.05 -15.14
CA PHE A 30 3.13 -1.11 -15.82
C PHE A 30 2.14 -1.84 -16.73
N GLU A 31 0.92 -2.15 -16.26
CA GLU A 31 0.02 -3.02 -17.02
C GLU A 31 -0.55 -2.31 -18.25
N TRP A 32 -0.95 -1.06 -18.17
CA TRP A 32 -1.42 -0.31 -19.33
C TRP A 32 -0.36 -0.14 -20.41
N PRO A 33 0.89 0.25 -20.10
CA PRO A 33 1.95 0.24 -21.10
C PRO A 33 2.20 -1.12 -21.77
N LEU A 34 2.02 -2.23 -21.04
CA LEU A 34 2.13 -3.57 -21.63
C LEU A 34 0.95 -3.90 -22.57
N LEU A 35 -0.25 -3.48 -22.20
CA LEU A 35 -1.45 -3.72 -23.02
C LEU A 35 -1.49 -2.83 -24.28
N LEU A 36 -0.96 -1.63 -24.20
CA LEU A 36 -0.96 -0.61 -25.26
C LEU A 36 0.45 -0.04 -25.46
N PRO A 37 1.40 -0.86 -25.94
CA PRO A 37 2.82 -0.49 -25.96
C PRO A 37 3.17 0.66 -26.95
N ASN A 38 2.29 0.96 -27.88
CA ASN A 38 2.46 2.01 -28.88
C ASN A 38 1.71 3.31 -28.56
N ASP A 39 1.01 3.38 -27.42
CA ASP A 39 0.27 4.56 -26.99
C ASP A 39 1.17 5.48 -26.16
N GLU A 40 1.62 6.60 -26.77
CA GLU A 40 2.53 7.55 -26.13
C GLU A 40 1.86 8.30 -24.96
N GLU A 41 0.54 8.47 -24.98
CA GLU A 41 -0.20 9.09 -23.87
C GLU A 41 -0.20 8.18 -22.64
N ILE A 42 -0.36 6.88 -22.82
CA ILE A 42 -0.25 5.89 -21.75
C ILE A 42 1.17 5.84 -21.19
N LYS A 43 2.19 5.87 -22.04
CA LYS A 43 3.59 5.95 -21.58
C LYS A 43 3.86 7.22 -20.79
N LYS A 44 3.30 8.36 -21.23
CA LYS A 44 3.38 9.61 -20.49
C LYS A 44 2.71 9.51 -19.12
N LEU A 45 1.49 9.01 -19.07
CA LEU A 45 0.75 8.81 -17.83
C LEU A 45 1.51 7.89 -16.86
N SER A 46 2.05 6.78 -17.36
CA SER A 46 2.85 5.84 -16.57
C SER A 46 4.04 6.54 -15.88
N LYS A 47 4.78 7.37 -16.62
CA LYS A 47 5.95 8.10 -16.11
C LYS A 47 5.60 9.13 -15.03
N HIS A 48 4.37 9.67 -15.06
CA HIS A 48 3.87 10.65 -14.10
C HIS A 48 2.98 10.03 -13.02
N THR A 49 2.96 8.69 -12.91
CA THR A 49 2.20 7.99 -11.86
C THR A 49 3.15 7.49 -10.78
N LYS A 50 2.81 7.76 -9.53
CA LYS A 50 3.53 7.27 -8.35
C LYS A 50 2.58 6.64 -7.34
N ASP A 51 3.10 5.69 -6.59
CA ASP A 51 2.48 5.25 -5.35
C ASP A 51 2.65 6.34 -4.28
N ILE A 52 1.70 6.47 -3.34
CA ILE A 52 1.77 7.52 -2.31
C ILE A 52 3.02 7.37 -1.43
N ASP A 53 3.38 6.14 -1.08
CA ASP A 53 4.54 5.89 -0.23
C ASP A 53 5.84 6.23 -0.98
N GLU A 54 5.90 5.90 -2.28
CA GLU A 54 7.00 6.30 -3.18
C GLU A 54 7.10 7.82 -3.28
N TYR A 55 5.97 8.50 -3.46
CA TYR A 55 5.93 9.96 -3.60
C TYR A 55 6.44 10.69 -2.36
N ILE A 56 6.03 10.26 -1.16
CA ILE A 56 6.50 10.85 0.10
C ILE A 56 8.01 10.64 0.29
N VAL A 57 8.52 9.44 -0.02
CA VAL A 57 9.96 9.16 0.05
C VAL A 57 10.74 10.06 -0.93
N ASP A 58 10.23 10.24 -2.16
CA ASP A 58 10.84 11.12 -3.15
C ASP A 58 10.86 12.60 -2.72
N ILE A 59 9.77 13.09 -2.09
CA ILE A 59 9.72 14.45 -1.52
C ILE A 59 10.78 14.58 -0.44
N HIS A 60 10.84 13.62 0.49
CA HIS A 60 11.82 13.66 1.57
C HIS A 60 13.26 13.74 1.06
N GLN A 61 13.56 13.01 -0.01
CA GLN A 61 14.91 13.02 -0.61
C GLN A 61 15.27 14.34 -1.29
N LYS A 62 14.27 15.06 -1.84
CA LYS A 62 14.48 16.31 -2.57
C LYS A 62 14.46 17.54 -1.69
N GLU A 63 13.51 17.63 -0.78
CA GLU A 63 13.14 18.86 -0.08
C GLU A 63 13.01 18.68 1.44
N CYS A 64 13.16 17.45 1.93
CA CYS A 64 12.76 16.99 3.26
C CYS A 64 11.23 17.09 3.47
N ILE A 65 10.70 16.28 4.38
CA ILE A 65 9.31 16.38 4.81
C ILE A 65 9.18 17.51 5.86
N ALA A 66 7.97 18.03 6.03
CA ALA A 66 7.68 19.07 7.00
C ALA A 66 8.17 18.69 8.42
N SER A 67 8.60 19.67 9.17
CA SER A 67 8.95 19.50 10.58
C SER A 67 7.70 19.17 11.43
N GLY A 68 7.91 18.60 12.62
CA GLY A 68 6.82 18.31 13.55
C GLY A 68 6.40 16.85 13.63
N ILE A 69 7.06 15.95 12.88
CA ILE A 69 6.86 14.52 13.03
C ILE A 69 7.28 14.05 14.42
N GLN A 70 6.42 13.29 15.07
CA GLN A 70 6.63 12.82 16.45
C GLN A 70 6.73 11.29 16.48
N GLU A 71 7.31 10.77 17.54
CA GLU A 71 7.34 9.34 17.80
C GLU A 71 5.94 8.76 17.95
N ILE A 72 5.78 7.51 17.53
CA ILE A 72 4.58 6.73 17.79
C ILE A 72 4.92 5.69 18.86
N ASP A 73 4.15 5.70 19.94
CA ASP A 73 4.32 4.81 21.09
C ASP A 73 3.90 3.36 20.77
N SER A 74 4.43 2.80 19.68
CA SER A 74 4.26 1.36 19.40
C SER A 74 4.87 0.96 18.05
N GLY A 75 5.10 -0.35 17.88
CA GLY A 75 5.56 -0.91 16.63
C GLY A 75 4.46 -1.03 15.57
N VAL A 76 4.88 -1.12 14.32
CA VAL A 76 4.05 -1.32 13.14
C VAL A 76 4.47 -2.59 12.41
N THR A 77 3.54 -3.47 12.11
CA THR A 77 3.75 -4.58 11.17
C THR A 77 3.24 -4.17 9.80
N VAL A 78 4.13 -4.02 8.83
CA VAL A 78 3.78 -3.69 7.45
C VAL A 78 3.57 -4.97 6.67
N HIS A 79 2.36 -5.18 6.16
CA HIS A 79 2.07 -6.18 5.15
C HIS A 79 2.36 -5.59 3.78
N HIS A 80 3.44 -6.03 3.15
CA HIS A 80 3.83 -5.61 1.80
C HIS A 80 3.04 -6.40 0.77
N ALA A 81 2.02 -5.77 0.18
CA ALA A 81 1.08 -6.39 -0.72
C ALA A 81 1.70 -6.83 -2.06
N CYS A 82 1.09 -7.82 -2.72
CA CYS A 82 1.62 -8.37 -3.98
C CYS A 82 1.77 -7.30 -5.07
N HIS A 83 0.76 -6.43 -5.24
CA HIS A 83 0.80 -5.37 -6.26
C HIS A 83 1.80 -4.25 -5.95
N ALA A 84 2.10 -3.98 -4.67
CA ALA A 84 3.18 -3.07 -4.31
C ALA A 84 4.54 -3.68 -4.66
N ARG A 85 4.76 -4.96 -4.34
CA ARG A 85 5.97 -5.68 -4.73
C ARG A 85 6.16 -5.76 -6.24
N ALA A 86 5.07 -5.97 -6.98
CA ALA A 86 5.10 -6.06 -8.44
C ALA A 86 5.47 -4.71 -9.12
N GLN A 87 5.34 -3.59 -8.43
CA GLN A 87 5.80 -2.29 -8.92
C GLN A 87 7.34 -2.15 -8.93
N ASN A 88 8.06 -3.10 -8.34
CA ASN A 88 9.52 -3.15 -8.32
C ASN A 88 10.21 -1.86 -7.78
N MET A 89 9.52 -1.14 -6.90
CA MET A 89 9.99 0.13 -6.30
C MET A 89 10.67 -0.08 -4.93
N GLY A 90 10.86 -1.34 -4.50
CA GLY A 90 11.28 -1.67 -3.14
C GLY A 90 10.13 -1.52 -2.14
N ASN A 91 10.43 -1.53 -0.84
CA ASN A 91 9.41 -1.37 0.19
C ASN A 91 9.29 0.10 0.61
N LYS A 92 8.59 0.89 -0.19
CA LYS A 92 8.41 2.33 0.02
C LYS A 92 7.60 2.64 1.28
N ALA A 93 6.61 1.80 1.62
CA ALA A 93 5.87 1.93 2.87
C ALA A 93 6.81 1.89 4.10
N ARG A 94 7.72 0.92 4.14
CA ARG A 94 8.73 0.84 5.19
C ARG A 94 9.64 2.05 5.17
N ASP A 95 10.11 2.47 4.01
CA ASP A 95 11.06 3.58 3.90
C ASP A 95 10.40 4.92 4.29
N MET A 96 9.14 5.14 3.95
CA MET A 96 8.34 6.26 4.43
C MET A 96 8.15 6.21 5.94
N LEU A 97 7.79 5.08 6.51
CA LEU A 97 7.58 4.95 7.96
C LEU A 97 8.87 5.15 8.76
N LYS A 98 10.06 4.84 8.20
CA LYS A 98 11.34 5.14 8.85
C LYS A 98 11.62 6.63 9.05
N LEU A 99 10.84 7.51 8.44
CA LEU A 99 10.90 8.94 8.70
C LEU A 99 10.36 9.31 10.10
N ILE A 100 9.58 8.41 10.71
CA ILE A 100 9.08 8.58 12.06
C ILE A 100 10.20 8.21 13.06
N PRO A 101 10.55 9.09 14.01
CA PRO A 101 11.61 8.82 14.98
C PRO A 101 11.34 7.53 15.79
N ASN A 102 12.39 6.76 16.03
CA ASN A 102 12.41 5.57 16.89
C ASN A 102 11.33 4.49 16.60
N ILE A 103 10.68 4.53 15.44
CA ILE A 103 9.62 3.58 15.10
C ILE A 103 10.16 2.15 14.91
N LYS A 104 9.55 1.19 15.56
CA LYS A 104 9.80 -0.23 15.30
C LYS A 104 8.95 -0.69 14.12
N ILE A 105 9.59 -1.20 13.06
CA ILE A 105 8.90 -1.70 11.86
C ILE A 105 9.25 -3.17 11.64
N ASP A 106 8.23 -4.01 11.61
CA ASP A 106 8.33 -5.40 11.17
C ASP A 106 7.68 -5.55 9.79
N LEU A 107 8.31 -6.32 8.90
CA LEU A 107 7.83 -6.53 7.55
C LEU A 107 7.29 -7.95 7.39
N VAL A 108 6.13 -8.08 6.73
CA VAL A 108 5.54 -9.36 6.32
C VAL A 108 5.26 -9.34 4.83
N GLU A 109 6.10 -10.05 4.08
CA GLU A 109 5.97 -10.24 2.63
C GLU A 109 5.35 -11.59 2.32
N ARG A 110 4.02 -11.63 2.31
CA ARG A 110 3.27 -12.84 2.01
C ARG A 110 1.92 -12.50 1.40
N CYS A 111 1.39 -13.42 0.60
CA CYS A 111 0.07 -13.25 0.00
C CYS A 111 -1.01 -13.18 1.09
N ALA A 112 -1.85 -12.15 1.02
CA ALA A 112 -3.02 -12.01 1.89
C ALA A 112 -4.16 -12.99 1.53
N GLY A 113 -4.11 -13.60 0.35
CA GLY A 113 -5.18 -14.45 -0.16
C GLY A 113 -6.34 -13.69 -0.81
N HIS A 114 -6.32 -12.34 -0.77
CA HIS A 114 -7.44 -11.52 -1.26
C HIS A 114 -7.65 -11.68 -2.78
N GLY A 115 -6.61 -11.44 -3.61
CA GLY A 115 -6.66 -11.65 -5.06
C GLY A 115 -7.83 -10.98 -5.78
N GLY A 116 -8.13 -9.71 -5.46
CA GLY A 116 -9.25 -8.99 -6.06
C GLY A 116 -10.60 -9.67 -5.77
N THR A 117 -11.37 -9.97 -6.81
CA THR A 117 -12.67 -10.64 -6.66
C THR A 117 -12.58 -12.06 -6.11
N PHE A 118 -11.43 -12.72 -6.26
CA PHE A 118 -11.20 -14.08 -5.77
C PHE A 118 -11.49 -14.22 -4.28
N GLY A 119 -11.05 -13.26 -3.47
CA GLY A 119 -11.24 -13.27 -2.02
C GLY A 119 -12.68 -13.06 -1.56
N VAL A 120 -13.54 -12.46 -2.40
CA VAL A 120 -14.93 -12.13 -2.04
C VAL A 120 -15.97 -13.05 -2.68
N MET A 121 -15.61 -13.80 -3.71
CA MET A 121 -16.53 -14.73 -4.35
C MET A 121 -16.81 -15.94 -3.47
N LYS A 122 -18.08 -16.33 -3.38
CA LYS A 122 -18.57 -17.44 -2.56
C LYS A 122 -17.81 -18.76 -2.79
N LYS A 123 -17.45 -19.05 -4.04
CA LYS A 123 -16.76 -20.29 -4.45
C LYS A 123 -15.29 -20.34 -4.03
N THR A 124 -14.62 -19.20 -3.91
CA THR A 124 -13.16 -19.11 -3.70
C THR A 124 -12.79 -18.53 -2.34
N HIS A 125 -13.73 -17.93 -1.63
CA HIS A 125 -13.50 -17.30 -0.33
C HIS A 125 -12.82 -18.23 0.69
N TYR A 126 -13.21 -19.50 0.74
CA TYR A 126 -12.60 -20.46 1.67
C TYR A 126 -11.11 -20.71 1.36
N ILE A 127 -10.73 -20.71 0.08
CA ILE A 127 -9.31 -20.82 -0.35
C ILE A 127 -8.57 -19.55 0.04
N ALA A 128 -9.15 -18.37 -0.24
CA ALA A 128 -8.61 -17.08 0.16
C ALA A 128 -8.29 -17.04 1.66
N LYS A 129 -9.22 -17.50 2.49
CA LYS A 129 -9.03 -17.62 3.95
C LYS A 129 -7.88 -18.55 4.33
N LYS A 130 -7.76 -19.72 3.69
CA LYS A 130 -6.65 -20.65 3.95
C LYS A 130 -5.29 -20.01 3.64
N VAL A 131 -5.18 -19.31 2.51
CA VAL A 131 -3.93 -18.63 2.11
C VAL A 131 -3.62 -17.50 3.10
N GLY A 132 -4.59 -16.64 3.41
CA GLY A 132 -4.43 -15.48 4.29
C GLY A 132 -4.08 -15.86 5.72
N LYS A 133 -4.56 -17.00 6.24
CA LYS A 133 -4.28 -17.47 7.60
C LYS A 133 -2.78 -17.55 7.92
N LEU A 134 -1.96 -17.95 6.96
CA LEU A 134 -0.51 -18.02 7.14
C LEU A 134 0.11 -16.62 7.30
N THR A 135 -0.45 -15.64 6.64
CA THR A 135 -0.03 -14.23 6.75
C THR A 135 -0.44 -13.65 8.09
N VAL A 136 -1.69 -13.85 8.50
CA VAL A 136 -2.19 -13.45 9.83
C VAL A 136 -1.33 -14.03 10.95
N THR A 137 -1.00 -15.33 10.90
CA THR A 137 -0.13 -15.96 11.90
C THR A 137 1.23 -15.31 11.97
N LYS A 138 1.80 -14.86 10.85
CA LYS A 138 3.08 -14.15 10.84
C LYS A 138 2.96 -12.74 11.42
N ILE A 139 1.89 -12.03 11.11
CA ILE A 139 1.61 -10.69 11.64
C ILE A 139 1.47 -10.77 13.17
N ALA A 140 0.66 -11.68 13.66
CA ALA A 140 0.41 -11.86 15.10
C ALA A 140 1.69 -12.11 15.92
N LYS A 141 2.65 -12.88 15.37
CA LYS A 141 3.94 -13.14 16.01
C LYS A 141 4.80 -11.91 16.23
N LYS A 142 4.53 -10.80 15.52
CA LYS A 142 5.28 -9.55 15.65
C LYS A 142 4.84 -8.73 16.86
N ASN A 143 3.63 -8.97 17.36
CA ASN A 143 3.04 -8.33 18.53
C ASN A 143 3.17 -6.80 18.52
N ASN A 144 2.98 -6.18 17.35
CA ASN A 144 2.91 -4.73 17.22
C ASN A 144 1.47 -4.26 17.32
N LYS A 145 1.26 -3.03 17.76
CA LYS A 145 -0.08 -2.44 17.91
C LYS A 145 -0.76 -2.17 16.57
N TYR A 146 0.03 -1.76 15.57
CA TYR A 146 -0.51 -1.41 14.26
C TYR A 146 -0.19 -2.48 13.21
N MET A 147 -1.19 -2.76 12.38
CA MET A 147 -1.03 -3.54 11.14
C MET A 147 -1.30 -2.61 9.97
N ALA A 148 -0.29 -2.32 9.16
CA ALA A 148 -0.41 -1.48 7.98
C ALA A 148 -0.32 -2.32 6.70
N SER A 149 -1.08 -1.95 5.67
CA SER A 149 -0.98 -2.54 4.35
C SER A 149 -1.15 -1.47 3.26
N ASP A 150 -0.21 -1.45 2.31
CA ASP A 150 -0.23 -0.63 1.09
C ASP A 150 -1.32 -1.05 0.09
N CYS A 151 -2.09 -2.08 0.41
CA CYS A 151 -3.32 -2.44 -0.27
C CYS A 151 -4.48 -2.50 0.75
N PRO A 152 -5.37 -1.50 0.79
CA PRO A 152 -6.48 -1.44 1.76
C PRO A 152 -7.37 -2.69 1.76
N LEU A 153 -7.66 -3.24 0.58
CA LEU A 153 -8.49 -4.44 0.46
C LEU A 153 -7.79 -5.68 1.04
N ALA A 154 -6.49 -5.85 0.80
CA ALA A 154 -5.71 -6.92 1.41
C ALA A 154 -5.63 -6.74 2.93
N GLY A 155 -5.44 -5.51 3.41
CA GLY A 155 -5.44 -5.17 4.83
C GLY A 155 -6.78 -5.55 5.50
N LYS A 156 -7.90 -5.13 4.94
CA LYS A 156 -9.24 -5.47 5.47
C LYS A 156 -9.53 -6.98 5.44
N HIS A 157 -9.09 -7.68 4.40
CA HIS A 157 -9.20 -9.14 4.35
C HIS A 157 -8.39 -9.81 5.47
N LEU A 158 -7.16 -9.37 5.72
CA LEU A 158 -6.35 -9.88 6.84
C LEU A 158 -6.97 -9.54 8.19
N GLN A 159 -7.49 -8.33 8.40
CA GLN A 159 -8.21 -7.92 9.60
C GLN A 159 -9.41 -8.84 9.87
N GLN A 160 -10.22 -9.13 8.85
CA GLN A 160 -11.35 -10.08 8.99
C GLN A 160 -10.86 -11.45 9.40
N LEU A 161 -9.76 -11.94 8.83
CA LEU A 161 -9.20 -13.24 9.20
C LEU A 161 -8.64 -13.28 10.63
N GLU A 162 -8.07 -12.18 11.11
CA GLU A 162 -7.66 -12.06 12.52
C GLU A 162 -8.84 -12.17 13.46
N GLN A 163 -9.94 -11.48 13.17
CA GLN A 163 -11.19 -11.55 13.94
C GLN A 163 -11.79 -12.96 13.92
N ASP A 164 -11.90 -13.58 12.75
CA ASP A 164 -12.42 -14.93 12.56
C ASP A 164 -11.61 -15.98 13.33
N THR A 165 -10.31 -15.79 13.43
CA THR A 165 -9.39 -16.74 14.08
C THR A 165 -9.08 -16.38 15.54
N LYS A 166 -9.54 -15.23 16.04
CA LYS A 166 -9.28 -14.68 17.38
C LYS A 166 -7.78 -14.60 17.72
N ILE A 167 -6.93 -14.41 16.71
CA ILE A 167 -5.48 -14.35 16.88
C ILE A 167 -5.06 -12.97 17.40
N THR A 168 -5.57 -11.90 16.76
CA THR A 168 -5.38 -10.51 17.16
C THR A 168 -6.64 -9.72 16.78
N ASN A 169 -6.71 -8.46 17.15
CA ASN A 169 -7.80 -7.57 16.79
C ASN A 169 -7.24 -6.21 16.32
N ASN A 170 -6.19 -6.25 15.51
CA ASN A 170 -5.60 -5.03 14.97
C ASN A 170 -6.46 -4.45 13.86
N GLU A 171 -6.68 -3.15 13.89
CA GLU A 171 -7.27 -2.46 12.74
C GLU A 171 -6.23 -2.37 11.62
N ALA A 172 -6.66 -2.75 10.40
CA ALA A 172 -5.83 -2.60 9.22
C ALA A 172 -5.93 -1.15 8.72
N ILE A 173 -4.81 -0.46 8.72
CA ILE A 173 -4.69 0.93 8.27
C ILE A 173 -3.72 1.06 7.10
N HIS A 174 -3.82 2.16 6.35
CA HIS A 174 -2.83 2.43 5.31
C HIS A 174 -1.53 3.01 5.92
N PRO A 175 -0.33 2.72 5.36
CA PRO A 175 0.93 3.28 5.88
C PRO A 175 0.91 4.81 6.03
N ILE A 176 0.29 5.53 5.08
CA ILE A 176 0.16 6.99 5.16
C ILE A 176 -0.64 7.47 6.38
N GLU A 177 -1.59 6.68 6.88
CA GLU A 177 -2.34 7.01 8.10
C GLU A 177 -1.45 6.95 9.34
N ILE A 178 -0.47 6.04 9.37
CA ILE A 178 0.54 5.99 10.42
C ILE A 178 1.38 7.27 10.40
N LEU A 179 1.79 7.72 9.23
CA LEU A 179 2.52 8.99 9.10
C LEU A 179 1.65 10.19 9.54
N ALA A 180 0.37 10.20 9.16
CA ALA A 180 -0.57 11.23 9.60
C ALA A 180 -0.74 11.26 11.14
N LYS A 181 -0.79 10.08 11.79
CA LYS A 181 -0.78 9.97 13.26
C LYS A 181 0.51 10.54 13.88
N ALA A 182 1.66 10.31 13.26
CA ALA A 182 2.93 10.87 13.72
C ALA A 182 2.98 12.41 13.65
N TYR A 183 2.22 12.98 12.72
CA TYR A 183 2.00 14.44 12.63
C TYR A 183 0.83 14.94 13.49
N LYS A 184 0.11 14.07 14.19
CA LYS A 184 -1.12 14.40 14.94
C LYS A 184 -2.22 15.04 14.09
N LEU A 185 -2.34 14.60 12.84
CA LEU A 185 -3.38 15.07 11.92
C LEU A 185 -4.69 14.26 12.08
N ILE A 186 -4.62 13.06 12.63
CA ILE A 186 -5.74 12.15 12.90
C ILE A 186 -5.53 11.43 14.23
#